data_d8e5e3aa72e04db3a0af4be4528ffbe3
#
_entry.id   d8e5e3aa72e04db3a0af4be4528ffbe3
#
_cell.length_a   1.000
_cell.length_b   1.000
_cell.length_c   1.000
_cell.angle_alpha   90.00
_cell.angle_beta   90.00
_cell.angle_gamma   90.00
#
_symmetry.space_group_name_H-M   'P 1'
#
loop_
_entity.id
_entity.type
_entity.pdbx_description
1 polymer ?
#
loop_
_entity_poly.entity_id
_entity_poly.type
_entity_poly.pdbx_seq_one_letter_code
_entity_poly.pdbx_strand_id
1 'polypeptide(L)'
;WTGACDGQGATCSLTNITSDQTSAASFEPLDNDGDGITNSSDNCPLMSNTDQLDTDGDGIGDVCDDDLDGDGITNSRDNCPLVSNPNQSDSLDNGVGDACGAIAVTTLSGPGLFSLIAMLMIYARRRLVQHNIRDLPA
;
A
#
# COMPACT_ATOMS: atom_id res chain seq x y z
N TRP A 1 -28.13 36.32 9.48
CA TRP A 1 -28.75 35.68 8.31
C TRP A 1 -28.24 34.26 8.20
N THR A 2 -28.85 33.41 8.98
CA THR A 2 -28.68 31.97 8.86
C THR A 2 -30.01 31.46 8.28
N GLY A 3 -29.99 30.74 7.15
CA GLY A 3 -31.09 29.90 6.75
C GLY A 3 -31.73 30.09 5.38
N ALA A 4 -31.41 31.12 4.59
CA ALA A 4 -32.04 31.28 3.27
C ALA A 4 -31.38 30.47 2.14
N CYS A 5 -30.16 29.93 2.38
CA CYS A 5 -29.37 29.21 1.36
C CYS A 5 -28.87 27.84 1.82
N ASP A 6 -29.28 27.38 3.01
CA ASP A 6 -28.90 26.04 3.48
C ASP A 6 -29.48 24.96 2.57
N GLY A 7 -28.62 24.17 1.93
CA GLY A 7 -29.00 23.06 1.06
C GLY A 7 -29.36 23.42 -0.38
N GLN A 8 -29.17 24.66 -0.81
CA GLN A 8 -29.32 25.08 -2.21
C GLN A 8 -27.92 25.15 -2.85
N GLY A 9 -27.72 24.51 -3.98
CA GLY A 9 -26.44 24.52 -4.70
C GLY A 9 -25.86 25.93 -4.96
N ALA A 10 -24.91 26.07 -5.87
CA ALA A 10 -24.08 27.27 -6.10
C ALA A 10 -24.83 28.60 -6.41
N THR A 11 -26.16 28.63 -6.43
CA THR A 11 -26.97 29.85 -6.70
C THR A 11 -27.92 30.13 -5.55
N CYS A 12 -27.71 31.29 -4.88
CA CYS A 12 -28.62 31.83 -3.89
C CYS A 12 -29.39 33.02 -4.47
N SER A 13 -30.72 32.93 -4.53
CA SER A 13 -31.58 34.04 -4.98
C SER A 13 -32.08 34.85 -3.80
N LEU A 14 -31.67 36.09 -3.68
CA LEU A 14 -32.17 37.04 -2.69
C LEU A 14 -33.35 37.83 -3.28
N THR A 15 -34.56 37.63 -2.73
CA THR A 15 -35.76 38.44 -3.06
C THR A 15 -36.06 39.41 -1.94
N ASN A 16 -36.54 40.64 -2.30
CA ASN A 16 -36.90 41.73 -1.37
C ASN A 16 -35.73 42.41 -0.66
N ILE A 17 -34.66 42.79 -1.36
CA ILE A 17 -33.64 43.70 -0.86
C ILE A 17 -34.18 45.13 -0.89
N THR A 18 -34.55 45.66 0.25
CA THR A 18 -35.14 47.04 0.40
C THR A 18 -34.13 48.08 0.86
N SER A 19 -32.85 47.74 1.07
CA SER A 19 -31.78 48.68 1.44
C SER A 19 -30.41 48.17 1.01
N ASP A 20 -29.44 49.07 0.87
CA ASP A 20 -28.01 48.73 0.63
C ASP A 20 -27.46 47.87 1.77
N GLN A 21 -27.55 46.58 1.65
CA GLN A 21 -26.96 45.60 2.53
C GLN A 21 -25.80 44.93 1.80
N THR A 22 -24.60 45.16 2.22
CA THR A 22 -23.44 44.39 1.81
C THR A 22 -23.49 43.03 2.51
N SER A 23 -23.95 42.01 1.81
CA SER A 23 -23.88 40.62 2.30
C SER A 23 -22.61 39.97 1.77
N ALA A 24 -21.66 39.68 2.66
CA ALA A 24 -20.56 38.80 2.35
C ALA A 24 -21.09 37.35 2.43
N ALA A 25 -21.15 36.65 1.30
CA ALA A 25 -21.36 35.22 1.30
C ALA A 25 -19.99 34.57 1.50
N SER A 26 -19.79 33.90 2.63
CA SER A 26 -18.68 32.97 2.83
C SER A 26 -19.12 31.60 2.31
N PHE A 27 -18.43 31.11 1.31
CA PHE A 27 -18.63 29.74 0.83
C PHE A 27 -17.52 28.91 1.49
N GLU A 28 -17.91 28.02 2.40
CA GLU A 28 -16.99 26.98 2.86
C GLU A 28 -16.73 26.03 1.68
N PRO A 29 -15.48 25.65 1.45
CA PRO A 29 -15.17 24.64 0.44
C PRO A 29 -15.90 23.33 0.73
N LEU A 30 -16.43 22.70 -0.28
CA LEU A 30 -17.15 21.44 -0.14
C LEU A 30 -16.20 20.31 0.24
N ASP A 31 -16.54 19.59 1.30
CA ASP A 31 -15.84 18.40 1.82
C ASP A 31 -16.93 17.34 2.04
N ASN A 32 -17.01 16.35 1.14
CA ASN A 32 -18.15 15.43 1.09
C ASN A 32 -18.08 14.30 2.09
N ASP A 33 -16.87 13.85 2.42
CA ASP A 33 -16.65 12.73 3.33
C ASP A 33 -16.19 13.17 4.73
N GLY A 34 -15.88 14.48 4.88
CA GLY A 34 -15.62 15.09 6.18
C GLY A 34 -14.23 14.78 6.74
N ASP A 35 -13.26 14.47 5.90
CA ASP A 35 -11.91 14.14 6.33
C ASP A 35 -10.99 15.36 6.55
N GLY A 36 -11.49 16.55 6.20
CA GLY A 36 -10.77 17.83 6.35
C GLY A 36 -10.04 18.26 5.08
N ILE A 37 -10.10 17.49 4.01
CA ILE A 37 -9.60 17.85 2.69
C ILE A 37 -10.78 18.24 1.80
N THR A 38 -10.68 19.36 1.12
CA THR A 38 -11.77 19.81 0.26
C THR A 38 -11.83 18.97 -1.01
N ASN A 39 -13.03 18.71 -1.55
CA ASN A 39 -13.21 17.89 -2.76
C ASN A 39 -12.32 18.29 -3.93
N SER A 40 -11.93 19.56 -4.02
CA SER A 40 -11.07 20.07 -5.09
C SER A 40 -9.59 19.74 -4.93
N SER A 41 -9.21 19.31 -3.74
CA SER A 41 -7.82 18.96 -3.37
C SER A 41 -7.70 17.52 -2.89
N ASP A 42 -8.84 16.81 -2.83
CA ASP A 42 -8.97 15.47 -2.33
C ASP A 42 -8.85 14.47 -3.48
N ASN A 43 -7.96 13.48 -3.33
CA ASN A 43 -7.77 12.41 -4.29
C ASN A 43 -8.78 11.27 -4.14
N CYS A 44 -9.63 11.29 -3.07
CA CYS A 44 -10.76 10.39 -2.87
C CYS A 44 -12.01 11.11 -2.33
N PRO A 45 -12.68 12.03 -3.06
CA PRO A 45 -13.67 12.96 -2.53
C PRO A 45 -14.94 12.38 -1.89
N LEU A 46 -15.06 11.07 -1.81
CA LEU A 46 -16.20 10.35 -1.24
C LEU A 46 -15.76 9.30 -0.21
N MET A 47 -14.47 9.17 0.06
CA MET A 47 -13.89 8.16 0.95
C MET A 47 -12.76 8.78 1.77
N SER A 48 -13.02 9.01 3.06
CA SER A 48 -12.11 9.68 3.98
C SER A 48 -10.69 9.08 3.97
N ASN A 49 -9.70 9.93 3.63
CA ASN A 49 -8.28 9.58 3.55
C ASN A 49 -7.38 10.80 3.82
N THR A 50 -7.36 11.27 5.05
CA THR A 50 -6.61 12.46 5.48
C THR A 50 -5.11 12.43 5.16
N ASP A 51 -4.55 11.25 4.90
CA ASP A 51 -3.14 11.06 4.51
C ASP A 51 -2.89 11.29 3.02
N GLN A 52 -3.97 11.32 2.21
CA GLN A 52 -3.92 11.56 0.76
C GLN A 52 -2.89 10.68 0.03
N LEU A 53 -2.74 9.43 0.51
CA LEU A 53 -1.80 8.48 -0.07
C LEU A 53 -2.25 8.11 -1.50
N ASP A 54 -1.28 8.13 -2.42
CA ASP A 54 -1.42 7.84 -3.84
C ASP A 54 -0.12 7.14 -4.26
N THR A 55 -0.18 5.82 -4.34
CA THR A 55 1.01 4.97 -4.44
C THR A 55 1.64 5.01 -5.83
N ASP A 56 0.85 5.10 -6.90
CA ASP A 56 1.33 5.14 -8.28
C ASP A 56 1.43 6.55 -8.87
N GLY A 57 0.80 7.55 -8.21
CA GLY A 57 0.86 8.96 -8.60
C GLY A 57 -0.08 9.33 -9.74
N ASP A 58 -1.17 8.59 -9.94
CA ASP A 58 -2.14 8.84 -11.00
C ASP A 58 -3.19 9.92 -10.63
N GLY A 59 -3.25 10.30 -9.35
CA GLY A 59 -4.16 11.31 -8.80
C GLY A 59 -5.43 10.71 -8.18
N ILE A 60 -5.57 9.39 -8.12
CA ILE A 60 -6.59 8.67 -7.37
C ILE A 60 -5.94 8.17 -6.07
N GLY A 61 -6.57 8.40 -4.93
CA GLY A 61 -6.00 7.95 -3.65
C GLY A 61 -6.17 6.45 -3.44
N ASP A 62 -5.22 5.82 -2.75
CA ASP A 62 -5.16 4.37 -2.51
C ASP A 62 -6.47 3.76 -2.00
N VAL A 63 -7.26 4.51 -1.20
CA VAL A 63 -8.51 3.99 -0.62
C VAL A 63 -9.65 3.88 -1.63
N CYS A 64 -9.57 4.60 -2.74
CA CYS A 64 -10.57 4.61 -3.80
C CYS A 64 -10.02 4.13 -5.15
N ASP A 65 -8.78 3.64 -5.18
CA ASP A 65 -8.10 3.15 -6.36
C ASP A 65 -8.27 1.64 -6.54
N ASP A 66 -8.69 1.24 -7.74
CA ASP A 66 -8.83 -0.16 -8.13
C ASP A 66 -7.51 -0.78 -8.66
N ASP A 67 -6.43 0.03 -8.87
CA ASP A 67 -5.15 -0.39 -9.46
C ASP A 67 -3.97 0.38 -8.81
N LEU A 68 -3.65 0.00 -7.57
CA LEU A 68 -2.75 0.72 -6.66
C LEU A 68 -1.32 0.95 -7.16
N ASP A 69 -0.84 0.18 -8.12
CA ASP A 69 0.53 0.31 -8.67
C ASP A 69 0.55 0.71 -10.14
N GLY A 70 -0.64 0.98 -10.73
CA GLY A 70 -0.80 1.54 -12.07
C GLY A 70 -0.31 0.63 -13.19
N ASP A 71 -0.31 -0.69 -12.99
CA ASP A 71 0.21 -1.64 -13.99
C ASP A 71 -0.83 -2.11 -15.00
N GLY A 72 -2.11 -1.73 -14.82
CA GLY A 72 -3.25 -2.09 -15.66
C GLY A 72 -3.97 -3.35 -15.22
N ILE A 73 -3.60 -3.92 -14.07
CA ILE A 73 -4.26 -5.08 -13.46
C ILE A 73 -4.91 -4.62 -12.16
N THR A 74 -6.23 -4.81 -12.05
CA THR A 74 -6.94 -4.40 -10.83
C THR A 74 -6.46 -5.16 -9.60
N ASN A 75 -6.43 -4.51 -8.44
CA ASN A 75 -5.98 -5.06 -7.16
C ASN A 75 -6.52 -6.46 -6.84
N SER A 76 -7.77 -6.73 -7.22
CA SER A 76 -8.45 -8.01 -6.98
C SER A 76 -7.96 -9.16 -7.87
N ARG A 77 -7.23 -8.85 -8.93
CA ARG A 77 -6.69 -9.82 -9.91
C ARG A 77 -5.18 -9.82 -9.96
N ASP A 78 -4.58 -8.82 -9.33
CA ASP A 78 -3.14 -8.65 -9.31
C ASP A 78 -2.50 -9.56 -8.27
N ASN A 79 -1.47 -10.28 -8.67
CA ASN A 79 -0.67 -11.12 -7.78
C ASN A 79 0.44 -10.35 -7.04
N CYS A 80 0.59 -9.02 -7.31
CA CYS A 80 1.48 -8.09 -6.61
C CYS A 80 0.89 -6.67 -6.49
N PRO A 81 -0.23 -6.41 -5.81
CA PRO A 81 -1.01 -5.16 -5.87
C PRO A 81 -0.30 -3.85 -5.49
N LEU A 82 0.95 -3.89 -5.13
CA LEU A 82 1.77 -2.73 -4.74
C LEU A 82 3.09 -2.67 -5.51
N VAL A 83 3.29 -3.56 -6.49
CA VAL A 83 4.56 -3.67 -7.24
C VAL A 83 4.27 -3.98 -8.70
N SER A 84 4.27 -2.97 -9.53
CA SER A 84 3.95 -3.05 -10.95
C SER A 84 4.57 -4.27 -11.64
N ASN A 85 3.73 -5.17 -12.13
CA ASN A 85 4.11 -6.41 -12.81
C ASN A 85 3.08 -6.85 -13.86
N PRO A 86 2.88 -6.08 -14.94
CA PRO A 86 1.83 -6.29 -15.94
C PRO A 86 1.82 -7.70 -16.57
N ASN A 87 2.93 -8.43 -16.45
CA ASN A 87 3.05 -9.80 -16.97
C ASN A 87 2.51 -10.87 -16.01
N GLN A 88 2.21 -10.50 -14.75
CA GLN A 88 1.66 -11.37 -13.72
C GLN A 88 2.42 -12.70 -13.53
N SER A 89 3.75 -12.68 -13.71
CA SER A 89 4.59 -13.86 -13.56
C SER A 89 4.54 -14.42 -12.14
N ASP A 90 4.25 -15.73 -12.02
CA ASP A 90 4.28 -16.49 -10.79
C ASP A 90 4.96 -17.84 -11.07
N SER A 91 6.28 -17.90 -10.91
CA SER A 91 7.07 -19.11 -11.19
C SER A 91 6.82 -20.25 -10.21
N LEU A 92 6.23 -19.94 -9.05
CA LEU A 92 5.95 -20.93 -8.00
C LEU A 92 4.49 -21.40 -8.00
N ASP A 93 3.63 -20.78 -8.83
CA ASP A 93 2.18 -21.08 -8.92
C ASP A 93 1.49 -21.06 -7.54
N ASN A 94 1.86 -20.06 -6.71
CA ASN A 94 1.39 -19.94 -5.34
C ASN A 94 0.45 -18.74 -5.13
N GLY A 95 0.12 -18.00 -6.21
CA GLY A 95 -0.75 -16.85 -6.21
C GLY A 95 -0.07 -15.54 -5.77
N VAL A 96 1.25 -15.57 -5.57
CA VAL A 96 2.07 -14.38 -5.31
C VAL A 96 3.04 -14.19 -6.46
N GLY A 97 3.00 -13.02 -7.08
CA GLY A 97 3.84 -12.74 -8.24
C GLY A 97 5.34 -12.72 -7.92
N ASP A 98 6.14 -13.12 -8.90
CA ASP A 98 7.60 -13.12 -8.79
C ASP A 98 8.15 -11.73 -8.40
N ALA A 99 7.47 -10.67 -8.78
CA ALA A 99 7.90 -9.30 -8.54
C ALA A 99 7.85 -8.90 -7.04
N CYS A 100 6.88 -9.40 -6.30
CA CYS A 100 6.68 -9.10 -4.88
C CYS A 100 6.94 -10.31 -3.97
N GLY A 101 6.89 -11.53 -4.52
CA GLY A 101 7.14 -12.78 -3.80
C GLY A 101 8.62 -13.15 -3.68
N ALA A 102 9.48 -12.49 -4.40
CA ALA A 102 10.91 -12.69 -4.31
C ALA A 102 11.46 -12.14 -2.98
N ILE A 103 11.30 -12.92 -1.91
CA ILE A 103 12.43 -12.98 -0.99
C ILE A 103 13.56 -13.51 -1.89
N ALA A 104 14.47 -12.62 -2.30
CA ALA A 104 15.72 -13.05 -2.85
C ALA A 104 16.38 -13.94 -1.80
N VAL A 105 16.06 -15.22 -1.81
CA VAL A 105 16.98 -16.22 -1.34
C VAL A 105 18.14 -16.01 -2.28
N THR A 106 19.07 -15.14 -1.92
CA THR A 106 20.40 -15.16 -2.48
C THR A 106 20.81 -16.60 -2.35
N THR A 107 20.61 -17.37 -3.42
CA THR A 107 21.24 -18.67 -3.54
C THR A 107 22.69 -18.37 -3.29
N LEU A 108 23.19 -18.80 -2.15
CA LEU A 108 24.60 -18.81 -1.83
C LEU A 108 25.22 -19.83 -2.80
N SER A 109 25.10 -19.53 -4.12
CA SER A 109 25.74 -20.25 -5.22
C SER A 109 27.18 -19.79 -5.26
N GLY A 110 27.92 -20.16 -4.25
CA GLY A 110 29.33 -19.87 -4.12
C GLY A 110 30.02 -20.94 -3.25
N PRO A 111 31.32 -21.04 -3.28
CA PRO A 111 32.09 -22.00 -2.50
C PRO A 111 31.81 -21.93 -0.96
N GLY A 112 31.11 -20.87 -0.52
CA GLY A 112 30.74 -20.69 0.89
C GLY A 112 29.72 -21.72 1.42
N LEU A 113 28.76 -22.21 0.60
CA LEU A 113 27.78 -23.18 1.09
C LEU A 113 28.43 -24.55 1.32
N PHE A 114 29.33 -24.95 0.42
CA PHE A 114 30.09 -26.19 0.59
C PHE A 114 31.03 -26.13 1.80
N SER A 115 31.56 -24.96 2.10
CA SER A 115 32.40 -24.73 3.29
C SER A 115 31.62 -24.88 4.60
N LEU A 116 30.38 -24.37 4.65
CA LEU A 116 29.53 -24.46 5.86
C LEU A 116 29.07 -25.90 6.11
N ILE A 117 28.63 -26.60 5.06
CA ILE A 117 28.21 -28.01 5.15
C ILE A 117 29.42 -28.87 5.51
N ALA A 118 30.58 -28.65 4.91
CA ALA A 118 31.80 -29.36 5.24
C ALA A 118 32.25 -29.11 6.70
N MET A 119 32.13 -27.87 7.19
CA MET A 119 32.42 -27.54 8.58
C MET A 119 31.46 -28.22 9.56
N LEU A 120 30.16 -28.24 9.26
CA LEU A 120 29.14 -28.93 10.05
C LEU A 120 29.38 -30.46 10.09
N MET A 121 29.73 -31.06 8.95
CA MET A 121 30.07 -32.48 8.87
C MET A 121 31.34 -32.83 9.65
N ILE A 122 32.37 -31.98 9.61
CA ILE A 122 33.60 -32.17 10.39
C ILE A 122 33.31 -32.02 11.87
N TYR A 123 32.46 -31.07 12.26
CA TYR A 123 32.10 -30.86 13.67
C TYR A 123 31.27 -32.05 14.23
N ALA A 124 30.32 -32.55 13.44
CA ALA A 124 29.54 -33.72 13.81
C ALA A 124 30.40 -34.98 13.93
N ARG A 125 31.35 -35.21 13.02
CA ARG A 125 32.29 -36.32 13.09
C ARG A 125 33.21 -36.23 14.34
N ARG A 126 33.68 -35.04 14.65
CA ARG A 126 34.52 -34.84 15.88
C ARG A 126 33.73 -35.12 17.16
N ARG A 127 32.44 -34.78 17.21
CA ARG A 127 31.59 -35.10 18.36
C ARG A 127 31.34 -36.61 18.51
N LEU A 128 31.09 -37.30 17.42
CA LEU A 128 30.88 -38.75 17.42
C LEU A 128 32.16 -39.52 17.87
N VAL A 129 33.32 -39.08 17.40
CA VAL A 129 34.62 -39.70 17.83
C VAL A 129 34.89 -39.47 19.31
N GLN A 130 34.58 -38.28 19.85
CA GLN A 130 34.76 -37.97 21.27
C GLN A 130 33.81 -38.76 22.18
N HIS A 131 32.59 -39.07 21.69
CA HIS A 131 31.64 -39.91 22.45
C HIS A 131 32.10 -41.36 22.52
N ASN A 132 32.62 -41.88 21.41
CA ASN A 132 33.05 -43.26 21.29
C ASN A 132 34.33 -43.57 22.12
N ILE A 133 35.18 -42.56 22.38
CA ILE A 133 36.41 -42.71 23.22
C ILE A 133 36.09 -42.77 24.73
N ARG A 134 34.95 -42.18 25.15
CA ARG A 134 34.55 -42.16 26.56
C ARG A 134 33.89 -43.46 27.03
N ASP A 135 33.41 -44.28 26.10
CA ASP A 135 32.68 -45.50 26.41
C ASP A 135 33.53 -46.75 26.25
N LEU A 136 34.86 -46.64 26.16
CA LEU A 136 35.78 -47.79 26.21
C LEU A 136 36.00 -48.24 27.66
N PRO A 137 35.68 -49.49 28.03
CA PRO A 137 35.98 -50.00 29.38
C PRO A 137 37.48 -50.10 29.61
N ALA A 138 37.88 -49.84 30.86
CA ALA A 138 39.26 -49.90 31.32
C ALA A 138 39.77 -51.37 31.37
#